data_592fa7ee1f04db694d72c923ee175fa4
#
_entry.id   592fa7ee1f04db694d72c923ee175fa4
#
_cell.length_a   1.000
_cell.length_b   1.000
_cell.length_c   1.000
_cell.angle_alpha   90.00
_cell.angle_beta   90.00
_cell.angle_gamma   90.00
#
_symmetry.space_group_name_H-M   'P 1'
#
loop_
_entity.id
_entity.type
_entity.pdbx_description
1 polymer ?
#
loop_
_entity_poly.entity_id
_entity_poly.type
_entity_poly.pdbx_seq_one_letter_code
_entity_poly.pdbx_strand_id
1 'polypeptide(L)'
;MFGQKGWKAHLVCHCLLVETDRGLVLIDTGLGTQDYLHTQQRLGSLLTKFGAIVPDIHLSAFHQIQRLGYSLDDVKHIFVSHLDFDHAGGISDFPNATVHVLASEFNATQSLSLKGKNRYKTEQFKYHRYWNFAEQADGEAWFNLQKVKGLPLFQDEILMVPLIGHTLGHSAIAVKKQDGWILFCGDAYFSHLELNPKNRLRALDFTERLLAEDNQQRLHNLKHLQYLAQHEPSIELICSHDPVEFNRYQ
;
A
#
# COMPACT_ATOMS: atom_id res chain seq x y z
N MET A 1 0.37 -17.21 -9.07
CA MET A 1 0.26 -16.17 -10.11
C MET A 1 -1.03 -16.42 -10.88
N PHE A 2 -1.86 -15.40 -11.09
CA PHE A 2 -3.06 -15.52 -11.92
C PHE A 2 -2.62 -15.92 -13.33
N GLY A 3 -3.03 -17.10 -13.80
CA GLY A 3 -2.59 -17.67 -15.08
C GLY A 3 -1.74 -18.95 -14.98
N GLN A 4 -1.23 -19.32 -13.81
CA GLN A 4 -0.65 -20.66 -13.61
C GLN A 4 -1.76 -21.68 -13.29
N LYS A 5 -1.61 -22.90 -13.79
CA LYS A 5 -2.51 -24.02 -13.44
C LYS A 5 -2.31 -24.36 -11.96
N GLY A 6 -3.21 -23.88 -11.09
CA GLY A 6 -3.20 -24.16 -9.64
C GLY A 6 -4.17 -23.27 -8.87
N TRP A 7 -4.55 -23.71 -7.67
CA TRP A 7 -5.50 -23.04 -6.77
C TRP A 7 -4.83 -22.02 -5.82
N LYS A 8 -3.49 -21.87 -5.87
CA LYS A 8 -2.73 -20.98 -4.98
C LYS A 8 -2.16 -19.83 -5.80
N ALA A 9 -2.54 -18.60 -5.45
CA ALA A 9 -1.86 -17.40 -5.91
C ALA A 9 -0.61 -17.17 -5.03
N HIS A 10 0.49 -16.72 -5.64
CA HIS A 10 1.65 -16.19 -4.94
C HIS A 10 1.51 -14.67 -4.96
N LEU A 11 1.33 -14.07 -3.79
CA LEU A 11 1.26 -12.62 -3.59
C LEU A 11 2.49 -12.19 -2.79
N VAL A 12 2.94 -10.98 -3.02
CA VAL A 12 3.96 -10.29 -2.23
C VAL A 12 3.29 -9.16 -1.44
N CYS A 13 3.94 -8.65 -0.40
CA CYS A 13 3.60 -7.39 0.23
C CYS A 13 4.74 -6.41 -0.10
N HIS A 14 4.65 -5.80 -1.27
CA HIS A 14 5.66 -4.90 -1.79
C HIS A 14 5.68 -3.62 -0.95
N CYS A 15 6.86 -3.24 -0.46
CA CYS A 15 7.12 -1.95 0.17
C CYS A 15 8.19 -1.24 -0.66
N LEU A 16 8.15 0.09 -0.72
CA LEU A 16 9.15 0.87 -1.42
C LEU A 16 9.95 1.70 -0.41
N LEU A 17 11.27 1.54 -0.40
CA LEU A 17 12.19 2.34 0.40
C LEU A 17 12.80 3.43 -0.49
N VAL A 18 12.67 4.68 -0.07
CA VAL A 18 13.15 5.86 -0.79
C VAL A 18 14.19 6.59 0.06
N GLU A 19 15.37 6.81 -0.51
CA GLU A 19 16.39 7.66 0.09
C GLU A 19 16.12 9.12 -0.25
N THR A 20 16.10 9.97 0.76
CA THR A 20 15.94 11.43 0.61
C THR A 20 17.01 12.18 1.40
N ASP A 21 17.18 13.45 1.14
CA ASP A 21 18.05 14.36 1.92
C ASP A 21 17.56 14.54 3.38
N ARG A 22 16.36 14.06 3.71
CA ARG A 22 15.72 14.14 5.03
C ARG A 22 15.65 12.80 5.78
N GLY A 23 16.34 11.78 5.28
CA GLY A 23 16.31 10.42 5.78
C GLY A 23 15.50 9.49 4.88
N LEU A 24 15.26 8.28 5.37
CA LEU A 24 14.53 7.28 4.63
C LEU A 24 13.02 7.52 4.72
N VAL A 25 12.36 7.31 3.60
CA VAL A 25 10.91 7.25 3.48
C VAL A 25 10.52 5.83 3.11
N LEU A 26 9.62 5.23 3.88
CA LEU A 26 9.06 3.91 3.60
C LEU A 26 7.63 4.06 3.09
N ILE A 27 7.30 3.42 1.97
CA ILE A 27 5.96 3.38 1.42
C ILE A 27 5.40 1.99 1.63
N ASP A 28 4.32 1.89 2.37
CA ASP A 28 3.77 0.72 3.04
C ASP A 28 4.81 0.00 3.91
N THR A 29 4.38 -0.86 4.79
CA THR A 29 5.27 -1.50 5.77
C THR A 29 5.18 -3.02 5.76
N GLY A 30 4.28 -3.58 4.97
CA GLY A 30 4.03 -5.02 4.97
C GLY A 30 3.56 -5.54 6.34
N LEU A 31 3.81 -6.80 6.59
CA LEU A 31 3.66 -7.39 7.92
C LEU A 31 4.83 -6.97 8.81
N GLY A 32 4.53 -6.56 10.06
CA GLY A 32 5.52 -6.18 11.04
C GLY A 32 6.15 -7.38 11.76
N THR A 33 7.26 -7.12 12.47
CA THR A 33 7.96 -8.15 13.26
C THR A 33 7.02 -8.82 14.27
N GLN A 34 6.14 -8.04 14.92
CA GLN A 34 5.19 -8.55 15.89
C GLN A 34 4.08 -9.41 15.25
N ASP A 35 3.76 -9.20 13.98
CA ASP A 35 2.79 -10.02 13.26
C ASP A 35 3.35 -11.43 12.99
N TYR A 36 4.65 -11.54 12.74
CA TYR A 36 5.33 -12.83 12.60
C TYR A 36 5.47 -13.55 13.94
N LEU A 37 5.84 -12.83 15.01
CA LEU A 37 6.06 -13.41 16.35
C LEU A 37 4.74 -13.81 17.03
N HIS A 38 3.67 -13.07 16.79
CA HIS A 38 2.39 -13.21 17.50
C HIS A 38 1.21 -13.29 16.51
N THR A 39 1.37 -14.01 15.40
CA THR A 39 0.45 -14.04 14.25
C THR A 39 -1.00 -14.25 14.67
N GLN A 40 -1.29 -15.26 15.51
CA GLN A 40 -2.66 -15.56 15.92
C GLN A 40 -3.28 -14.42 16.74
N GLN A 41 -2.50 -13.81 17.63
CA GLN A 41 -2.97 -12.73 18.51
C GLN A 41 -3.23 -11.44 17.72
N ARG A 42 -2.34 -11.12 16.79
CA ARG A 42 -2.37 -9.85 16.04
C ARG A 42 -3.29 -9.89 14.81
N LEU A 43 -3.25 -10.99 14.08
CA LEU A 43 -4.01 -11.12 12.81
C LEU A 43 -5.29 -11.95 12.96
N GLY A 44 -5.36 -12.79 14.01
CA GLY A 44 -6.50 -13.64 14.29
C GLY A 44 -6.42 -15.02 13.62
N SER A 45 -7.22 -15.95 14.13
CA SER A 45 -7.17 -17.37 13.74
C SER A 45 -7.52 -17.64 12.28
N LEU A 46 -8.34 -16.80 11.66
CA LEU A 46 -8.74 -16.95 10.26
C LEU A 46 -7.55 -16.73 9.32
N LEU A 47 -6.85 -15.60 9.48
CA LEU A 47 -5.65 -15.28 8.69
C LEU A 47 -4.51 -16.26 8.97
N THR A 48 -4.31 -16.66 10.22
CA THR A 48 -3.30 -17.66 10.58
C THR A 48 -3.52 -19.01 9.91
N LYS A 49 -4.79 -19.46 9.79
CA LYS A 49 -5.09 -20.77 9.22
C LYS A 49 -5.19 -20.76 7.69
N PHE A 50 -5.71 -19.69 7.10
CA PHE A 50 -6.08 -19.63 5.69
C PHE A 50 -5.31 -18.57 4.89
N GLY A 51 -4.67 -17.60 5.54
CA GLY A 51 -3.95 -16.52 4.89
C GLY A 51 -2.65 -16.96 4.21
N ALA A 52 -2.20 -18.21 4.46
CA ALA A 52 -0.98 -18.77 3.88
C ALA A 52 0.26 -17.86 4.01
N ILE A 53 0.35 -17.12 5.13
CA ILE A 53 1.47 -16.24 5.43
C ILE A 53 2.74 -17.10 5.56
N VAL A 54 3.80 -16.73 4.84
CA VAL A 54 5.11 -17.36 4.97
C VAL A 54 5.67 -16.95 6.35
N PRO A 55 5.96 -17.91 7.26
CA PRO A 55 6.37 -17.58 8.63
C PRO A 55 7.87 -17.25 8.70
N ASP A 56 8.29 -16.22 8.00
CA ASP A 56 9.68 -15.75 7.98
C ASP A 56 9.74 -14.26 8.32
N ILE A 57 10.18 -13.97 9.56
CA ILE A 57 10.31 -12.60 10.07
C ILE A 57 11.30 -11.74 9.27
N HIS A 58 12.27 -12.39 8.57
CA HIS A 58 13.25 -11.68 7.75
C HIS A 58 12.63 -11.05 6.50
N LEU A 59 11.38 -11.38 6.18
CA LEU A 59 10.59 -10.73 5.13
C LEU A 59 10.01 -9.37 5.57
N SER A 60 10.05 -9.03 6.87
CA SER A 60 9.60 -7.72 7.34
C SER A 60 10.49 -6.60 6.81
N ALA A 61 9.90 -5.42 6.57
CA ALA A 61 10.65 -4.22 6.19
C ALA A 61 11.76 -3.89 7.21
N PHE A 62 11.48 -4.11 8.50
CA PHE A 62 12.46 -3.99 9.59
C PHE A 62 13.77 -4.72 9.30
N HIS A 63 13.72 -6.03 9.05
CA HIS A 63 14.92 -6.82 8.81
C HIS A 63 15.55 -6.54 7.45
N GLN A 64 14.75 -6.20 6.45
CA GLN A 64 15.26 -5.87 5.12
C GLN A 64 16.04 -4.55 5.13
N ILE A 65 15.55 -3.51 5.80
CA ILE A 65 16.24 -2.22 5.96
C ILE A 65 17.57 -2.40 6.69
N GLN A 66 17.61 -3.19 7.77
CA GLN A 66 18.86 -3.51 8.46
C GLN A 66 19.84 -4.27 7.57
N ARG A 67 19.37 -5.19 6.74
CA ARG A 67 20.19 -5.97 5.80
C ARG A 67 20.78 -5.09 4.68
N LEU A 68 20.11 -4.00 4.32
CA LEU A 68 20.62 -2.97 3.42
C LEU A 68 21.68 -2.06 4.09
N GLY A 69 21.90 -2.20 5.40
CA GLY A 69 22.92 -1.45 6.15
C GLY A 69 22.42 -0.14 6.77
N TYR A 70 21.12 0.13 6.71
CA TYR A 70 20.54 1.32 7.32
C TYR A 70 20.14 1.09 8.78
N SER A 71 20.13 2.17 9.55
CA SER A 71 19.50 2.20 10.86
C SER A 71 17.98 2.33 10.71
N LEU A 72 17.22 1.69 11.59
CA LEU A 72 15.77 1.86 11.64
C LEU A 72 15.37 3.29 12.01
N ASP A 73 16.23 3.98 12.77
CA ASP A 73 16.03 5.39 13.10
C ASP A 73 16.23 6.32 11.91
N ASP A 74 16.79 5.84 10.80
CA ASP A 74 16.88 6.61 9.55
C ASP A 74 15.52 6.70 8.84
N VAL A 75 14.58 5.78 9.13
CA VAL A 75 13.20 5.86 8.64
C VAL A 75 12.47 6.97 9.38
N LYS A 76 12.36 8.12 8.75
CA LYS A 76 11.72 9.33 9.32
C LYS A 76 10.25 9.45 8.96
N HIS A 77 9.87 8.91 7.82
CA HIS A 77 8.52 9.01 7.28
C HIS A 77 8.04 7.68 6.74
N ILE A 78 6.78 7.38 6.97
CA ILE A 78 6.06 6.25 6.40
C ILE A 78 4.84 6.79 5.68
N PHE A 79 4.67 6.45 4.41
CA PHE A 79 3.44 6.70 3.68
C PHE A 79 2.69 5.39 3.56
N VAL A 80 1.50 5.30 4.10
CA VAL A 80 0.67 4.11 3.93
C VAL A 80 -0.39 4.34 2.87
N SER A 81 -0.48 3.40 1.92
CA SER A 81 -1.54 3.42 0.93
C SER A 81 -2.91 3.29 1.59
N HIS A 82 -3.01 2.42 2.58
CA HIS A 82 -4.18 2.19 3.43
C HIS A 82 -3.78 1.39 4.68
N LEU A 83 -4.74 1.11 5.58
CA LEU A 83 -4.46 0.52 6.89
C LEU A 83 -4.88 -0.96 7.00
N ASP A 84 -4.94 -1.70 5.89
CA ASP A 84 -5.07 -3.15 5.94
C ASP A 84 -3.83 -3.80 6.57
N PHE A 85 -4.01 -4.98 7.13
CA PHE A 85 -3.02 -5.63 8.00
C PHE A 85 -1.67 -5.88 7.33
N ASP A 86 -1.64 -6.07 6.04
CA ASP A 86 -0.45 -6.38 5.24
C ASP A 86 0.20 -5.14 4.59
N HIS A 87 -0.31 -3.95 4.91
CA HIS A 87 0.25 -2.64 4.56
C HIS A 87 0.71 -1.86 5.79
N ALA A 88 -0.05 -1.97 6.89
CA ALA A 88 0.18 -1.21 8.12
C ALA A 88 0.92 -2.01 9.22
N GLY A 89 1.20 -3.30 8.99
CA GLY A 89 1.71 -4.22 10.01
C GLY A 89 3.01 -3.78 10.65
N GLY A 90 3.93 -3.25 9.87
CA GLY A 90 5.23 -2.80 10.31
C GLY A 90 5.28 -1.39 10.92
N ILE A 91 4.16 -0.64 11.00
CA ILE A 91 4.16 0.70 11.62
C ILE A 91 4.74 0.64 13.03
N SER A 92 4.39 -0.40 13.81
CA SER A 92 4.90 -0.58 15.18
C SER A 92 6.41 -0.83 15.26
N ASP A 93 7.07 -1.17 14.16
CA ASP A 93 8.51 -1.42 14.11
C ASP A 93 9.32 -0.11 13.97
N PHE A 94 8.65 1.00 13.62
CA PHE A 94 9.24 2.32 13.41
C PHE A 94 8.57 3.38 14.30
N PRO A 95 8.73 3.31 15.63
CA PRO A 95 7.96 4.12 16.58
C PRO A 95 8.24 5.63 16.48
N ASN A 96 9.36 6.03 15.88
CA ASN A 96 9.80 7.43 15.75
C ASN A 96 9.47 8.05 14.36
N ALA A 97 8.99 7.25 13.41
CA ALA A 97 8.63 7.74 12.09
C ALA A 97 7.29 8.49 12.10
N THR A 98 7.14 9.50 11.26
CA THR A 98 5.83 10.14 11.02
C THR A 98 5.06 9.34 9.97
N VAL A 99 3.87 8.86 10.31
CA VAL A 99 2.98 8.13 9.39
C VAL A 99 2.04 9.08 8.69
N HIS A 100 2.11 9.10 7.36
CA HIS A 100 1.25 9.88 6.46
C HIS A 100 0.14 8.99 5.91
N VAL A 101 -1.10 9.42 6.07
CA VAL A 101 -2.29 8.68 5.64
C VAL A 101 -3.43 9.65 5.32
N LEU A 102 -4.38 9.27 4.46
CA LEU A 102 -5.60 10.05 4.32
C LEU A 102 -6.43 9.99 5.60
N ALA A 103 -6.97 11.14 6.02
CA ALA A 103 -7.81 11.24 7.21
C ALA A 103 -9.02 10.31 7.14
N SER A 104 -9.61 10.15 5.94
CA SER A 104 -10.73 9.22 5.69
C SER A 104 -10.35 7.75 5.97
N GLU A 105 -9.10 7.35 5.69
CA GLU A 105 -8.63 6.00 5.98
C GLU A 105 -8.51 5.76 7.48
N PHE A 106 -7.84 6.67 8.18
CA PHE A 106 -7.73 6.55 9.63
C PHE A 106 -9.10 6.56 10.32
N ASN A 107 -10.01 7.43 9.88
CA ASN A 107 -11.37 7.49 10.42
C ASN A 107 -12.14 6.18 10.17
N ALA A 108 -11.91 5.50 9.04
CA ALA A 108 -12.54 4.22 8.74
C ALA A 108 -12.14 3.11 9.73
N THR A 109 -10.94 3.19 10.34
CA THR A 109 -10.50 2.22 11.37
C THR A 109 -11.35 2.26 12.63
N GLN A 110 -12.06 3.36 12.87
CA GLN A 110 -12.98 3.53 14.00
C GLN A 110 -14.35 2.88 13.75
N SER A 111 -14.56 2.26 12.59
CA SER A 111 -15.83 1.62 12.24
C SER A 111 -16.16 0.48 13.19
N LEU A 112 -17.36 0.48 13.73
CA LEU A 112 -17.91 -0.58 14.57
C LEU A 112 -18.50 -1.75 13.78
N SER A 113 -18.54 -1.67 12.44
CA SER A 113 -19.05 -2.73 11.58
C SER A 113 -18.19 -4.01 11.70
N LEU A 114 -18.81 -5.17 11.49
CA LEU A 114 -18.07 -6.44 11.48
C LEU A 114 -17.00 -6.47 10.38
N LYS A 115 -17.28 -5.87 9.22
CA LYS A 115 -16.33 -5.77 8.11
C LYS A 115 -15.13 -4.92 8.52
N GLY A 116 -15.34 -3.73 9.08
CA GLY A 116 -14.26 -2.84 9.53
C GLY A 116 -13.40 -3.48 10.62
N LYS A 117 -14.01 -4.12 11.63
CA LYS A 117 -13.27 -4.83 12.70
C LYS A 117 -12.44 -6.02 12.20
N ASN A 118 -12.88 -6.68 11.15
CA ASN A 118 -12.13 -7.79 10.56
C ASN A 118 -11.02 -7.30 9.65
N ARG A 119 -11.20 -6.16 8.99
CA ARG A 119 -10.26 -5.55 8.06
C ARG A 119 -9.07 -4.95 8.80
N TYR A 120 -9.35 -3.99 9.69
CA TYR A 120 -8.32 -3.21 10.37
C TYR A 120 -7.82 -3.92 11.64
N LYS A 121 -6.52 -4.22 11.67
CA LYS A 121 -5.85 -4.79 12.84
C LYS A 121 -5.21 -3.67 13.67
N THR A 122 -6.04 -2.91 14.38
CA THR A 122 -5.61 -1.71 15.11
C THR A 122 -4.47 -1.93 16.09
N GLU A 123 -4.26 -3.17 16.56
CA GLU A 123 -3.09 -3.55 17.37
C GLU A 123 -1.76 -3.23 16.69
N GLN A 124 -1.73 -3.13 15.37
CA GLN A 124 -0.52 -2.84 14.59
C GLN A 124 -0.06 -1.39 14.73
N PHE A 125 -0.97 -0.47 15.01
CA PHE A 125 -0.67 0.97 15.01
C PHE A 125 -1.32 1.79 16.15
N LYS A 126 -2.11 1.19 17.03
CA LYS A 126 -2.85 1.92 18.08
C LYS A 126 -1.97 2.70 19.06
N TYR A 127 -0.71 2.33 19.23
CA TYR A 127 0.24 3.02 20.10
C TYR A 127 1.15 3.99 19.35
N HIS A 128 1.04 4.07 18.02
CA HIS A 128 1.82 5.00 17.23
C HIS A 128 1.36 6.44 17.50
N ARG A 129 2.33 7.36 17.65
CA ARG A 129 2.05 8.73 18.12
C ARG A 129 2.16 9.81 17.06
N TYR A 130 2.94 9.58 16.00
CA TYR A 130 3.29 10.59 15.02
C TYR A 130 2.51 10.38 13.72
N TRP A 131 1.36 11.05 13.61
CA TRP A 131 0.48 10.97 12.44
C TRP A 131 0.41 12.30 11.71
N ASN A 132 0.42 12.22 10.40
CA ASN A 132 0.10 13.33 9.50
C ASN A 132 -1.10 12.91 8.65
N PHE A 133 -2.23 13.57 8.86
CA PHE A 133 -3.48 13.28 8.15
C PHE A 133 -3.62 14.23 6.97
N ALA A 134 -3.65 13.68 5.75
CA ALA A 134 -3.92 14.45 4.54
C ALA A 134 -5.44 14.50 4.28
N GLU A 135 -5.93 15.70 3.95
CA GLU A 135 -7.33 15.90 3.57
C GLU A 135 -7.46 15.84 2.04
N GLN A 136 -8.48 15.14 1.54
CA GLN A 136 -8.74 15.04 0.10
C GLN A 136 -9.18 16.37 -0.52
N ALA A 137 -9.81 17.25 0.27
CA ALA A 137 -10.41 18.48 -0.24
C ALA A 137 -9.38 19.48 -0.80
N ASP A 138 -8.12 19.41 -0.32
CA ASP A 138 -7.08 20.41 -0.60
C ASP A 138 -6.13 20.01 -1.74
N GLY A 139 -6.45 18.95 -2.47
CA GLY A 139 -5.59 18.41 -3.53
C GLY A 139 -5.83 19.07 -4.90
N GLU A 140 -4.81 19.03 -5.73
CA GLU A 140 -4.80 19.52 -7.11
C GLU A 140 -4.96 18.38 -8.13
N ALA A 141 -5.08 18.73 -9.41
CA ALA A 141 -5.03 17.76 -10.49
C ALA A 141 -3.57 17.40 -10.82
N TRP A 142 -3.29 16.11 -10.98
CA TRP A 142 -2.01 15.60 -11.41
C TRP A 142 -2.24 14.56 -12.52
N PHE A 143 -1.80 14.87 -13.73
CA PHE A 143 -2.20 14.17 -14.95
C PHE A 143 -3.75 14.05 -15.03
N ASN A 144 -4.29 12.84 -15.20
CA ASN A 144 -5.74 12.60 -15.21
C ASN A 144 -6.33 12.26 -13.83
N LEU A 145 -5.53 12.32 -12.77
CA LEU A 145 -5.94 12.05 -11.38
C LEU A 145 -6.27 13.37 -10.67
N GLN A 146 -7.21 13.31 -9.74
CA GLN A 146 -7.72 14.48 -9.03
C GLN A 146 -7.39 14.42 -7.54
N LYS A 147 -7.40 15.59 -6.88
CA LYS A 147 -7.20 15.72 -5.43
C LYS A 147 -5.85 15.18 -4.94
N VAL A 148 -4.84 15.28 -5.77
CA VAL A 148 -3.48 14.87 -5.44
C VAL A 148 -2.87 15.87 -4.48
N LYS A 149 -2.29 15.39 -3.38
CA LYS A 149 -1.70 16.20 -2.33
C LYS A 149 -0.17 16.07 -2.36
N GLY A 150 0.51 17.14 -2.72
CA GLY A 150 1.95 17.26 -2.49
C GLY A 150 2.24 17.51 -1.01
N LEU A 151 3.41 17.08 -0.56
CA LEU A 151 3.92 17.41 0.76
C LEU A 151 5.05 18.43 0.63
N PRO A 152 4.86 19.66 1.11
CA PRO A 152 5.86 20.72 1.04
C PRO A 152 7.20 20.31 1.67
N LEU A 153 7.16 19.40 2.67
CA LEU A 153 8.35 18.84 3.30
C LEU A 153 9.30 18.18 2.28
N PHE A 154 8.76 17.60 1.21
CA PHE A 154 9.50 16.91 0.14
C PHE A 154 9.50 17.71 -1.17
N GLN A 155 9.23 19.02 -1.13
CA GLN A 155 9.20 19.90 -2.31
C GLN A 155 8.31 19.33 -3.44
N ASP A 156 7.21 18.66 -3.05
CA ASP A 156 6.27 17.96 -3.94
C ASP A 156 6.92 16.84 -4.78
N GLU A 157 8.00 16.25 -4.32
CA GLU A 157 8.61 15.06 -4.93
C GLU A 157 7.96 13.76 -4.44
N ILE A 158 7.17 13.83 -3.37
CA ILE A 158 6.32 12.73 -2.90
C ILE A 158 4.89 13.24 -2.80
N LEU A 159 3.96 12.56 -3.51
CA LEU A 159 2.56 12.96 -3.60
C LEU A 159 1.66 11.84 -3.07
N MET A 160 0.63 12.19 -2.32
CA MET A 160 -0.48 11.28 -2.01
C MET A 160 -1.57 11.46 -3.06
N VAL A 161 -1.92 10.37 -3.71
CA VAL A 161 -2.89 10.32 -4.82
C VAL A 161 -4.10 9.50 -4.38
N PRO A 162 -5.22 10.13 -4.01
CA PRO A 162 -6.41 9.40 -3.58
C PRO A 162 -6.92 8.45 -4.67
N LEU A 163 -6.97 7.16 -4.36
CA LEU A 163 -7.54 6.10 -5.22
C LEU A 163 -8.55 5.29 -4.40
N ILE A 164 -9.52 5.99 -3.81
CA ILE A 164 -10.53 5.37 -2.94
C ILE A 164 -11.32 4.29 -3.67
N GLY A 165 -11.76 3.28 -2.92
CA GLY A 165 -12.59 2.19 -3.47
C GLY A 165 -12.22 0.84 -2.87
N HIS A 166 -10.95 0.46 -2.85
CA HIS A 166 -10.47 -0.69 -2.08
C HIS A 166 -10.77 -0.47 -0.60
N THR A 167 -10.30 0.64 -0.04
CA THR A 167 -10.77 1.19 1.23
C THR A 167 -11.36 2.60 1.03
N LEU A 168 -11.96 3.18 2.10
CA LEU A 168 -12.57 4.51 2.05
C LEU A 168 -11.54 5.65 1.97
N GLY A 169 -10.29 5.37 2.26
CA GLY A 169 -9.20 6.34 2.20
C GLY A 169 -7.96 5.80 1.51
N HIS A 170 -8.10 4.76 0.68
CA HIS A 170 -6.98 4.23 -0.11
C HIS A 170 -6.36 5.31 -0.99
N SER A 171 -5.03 5.36 -1.02
CA SER A 171 -4.24 6.27 -1.87
C SER A 171 -3.07 5.54 -2.52
N ALA A 172 -2.70 5.94 -3.72
CA ALA A 172 -1.39 5.66 -4.25
C ALA A 172 -0.38 6.72 -3.78
N ILE A 173 0.90 6.39 -3.83
CA ILE A 173 1.98 7.29 -3.50
C ILE A 173 2.86 7.47 -4.74
N ALA A 174 2.93 8.71 -5.26
CA ALA A 174 3.82 9.03 -6.35
C ALA A 174 5.15 9.52 -5.81
N VAL A 175 6.24 8.98 -6.33
CA VAL A 175 7.61 9.37 -5.99
C VAL A 175 8.30 9.84 -7.25
N LYS A 176 8.83 11.05 -7.22
CA LYS A 176 9.57 11.63 -8.33
C LYS A 176 10.93 10.95 -8.48
N LYS A 177 11.28 10.61 -9.69
CA LYS A 177 12.61 10.15 -10.07
C LYS A 177 13.20 11.08 -11.14
N GLN A 178 14.48 10.91 -11.46
CA GLN A 178 15.16 11.77 -12.43
C GLN A 178 14.39 11.92 -13.75
N ASP A 179 13.85 10.81 -14.29
CA ASP A 179 13.17 10.77 -15.58
C ASP A 179 11.68 10.38 -15.42
N GLY A 180 10.96 11.02 -14.51
CA GLY A 180 9.52 10.78 -14.34
C GLY A 180 9.11 10.42 -12.92
N TRP A 181 8.19 9.45 -12.79
CA TRP A 181 7.56 9.10 -11.53
C TRP A 181 7.44 7.59 -11.36
N ILE A 182 7.56 7.12 -10.12
CA ILE A 182 7.00 5.84 -9.70
C ILE A 182 5.66 6.14 -9.03
N LEU A 183 4.60 5.49 -9.46
CA LEU A 183 3.31 5.51 -8.80
C LEU A 183 3.09 4.15 -8.11
N PHE A 184 3.32 4.13 -6.80
CA PHE A 184 3.01 2.97 -5.98
C PHE A 184 1.50 2.95 -5.71
N CYS A 185 0.82 2.03 -6.37
CA CYS A 185 -0.65 2.02 -6.45
C CYS A 185 -1.34 1.29 -5.29
N GLY A 186 -0.60 0.73 -4.34
CA GLY A 186 -1.19 -0.06 -3.26
C GLY A 186 -2.07 -1.18 -3.82
N ASP A 187 -3.32 -1.22 -3.37
CA ASP A 187 -4.35 -2.20 -3.74
C ASP A 187 -5.37 -1.67 -4.75
N ALA A 188 -4.99 -0.65 -5.52
CA ALA A 188 -5.84 -0.18 -6.61
C ALA A 188 -5.98 -1.21 -7.75
N TYR A 189 -5.01 -2.13 -7.86
CA TYR A 189 -5.02 -3.35 -8.66
C TYR A 189 -4.05 -4.37 -8.03
N PHE A 190 -4.17 -5.66 -8.36
CA PHE A 190 -3.36 -6.74 -7.77
C PHE A 190 -2.42 -7.41 -8.78
N SER A 191 -2.57 -7.12 -10.06
CA SER A 191 -1.74 -7.69 -11.12
C SER A 191 -1.53 -6.69 -12.26
N HIS A 192 -0.27 -6.55 -12.73
CA HIS A 192 0.06 -5.74 -13.91
C HIS A 192 -0.80 -6.07 -15.14
N LEU A 193 -1.35 -7.28 -15.21
CA LEU A 193 -2.24 -7.68 -16.31
C LEU A 193 -3.54 -6.88 -16.34
N GLU A 194 -3.98 -6.32 -15.21
CA GLU A 194 -5.18 -5.49 -15.11
C GLU A 194 -5.02 -4.12 -15.75
N LEU A 195 -3.78 -3.65 -15.89
CA LEU A 195 -3.48 -2.39 -16.60
C LEU A 195 -3.78 -2.46 -18.11
N ASN A 196 -3.96 -3.66 -18.66
CA ASN A 196 -4.46 -3.83 -20.00
C ASN A 196 -5.98 -4.15 -19.98
N PRO A 197 -6.86 -3.22 -20.44
CA PRO A 197 -8.32 -3.40 -20.37
C PRO A 197 -8.84 -4.57 -21.21
N LYS A 198 -8.01 -5.15 -22.09
CA LYS A 198 -8.37 -6.34 -22.88
C LYS A 198 -8.26 -7.63 -22.04
N ASN A 199 -7.49 -7.62 -20.98
CA ASN A 199 -7.37 -8.77 -20.09
C ASN A 199 -8.60 -8.88 -19.18
N ARG A 200 -9.12 -10.10 -19.05
CA ARG A 200 -10.25 -10.38 -18.15
C ARG A 200 -9.85 -11.43 -17.13
N LEU A 201 -9.46 -10.96 -15.97
CA LEU A 201 -9.04 -11.80 -14.84
C LEU A 201 -10.23 -12.03 -13.90
N ARG A 202 -11.24 -12.78 -14.35
CA ARG A 202 -12.54 -12.90 -13.65
C ARG A 202 -12.43 -13.31 -12.18
N ALA A 203 -11.52 -14.23 -11.85
CA ALA A 203 -11.33 -14.68 -10.47
C ALA A 203 -10.75 -13.57 -9.59
N LEU A 204 -9.79 -12.81 -10.13
CA LEU A 204 -9.18 -11.68 -9.46
C LEU A 204 -10.22 -10.56 -9.27
N ASP A 205 -10.91 -10.15 -10.33
CA ASP A 205 -11.96 -9.12 -10.28
C ASP A 205 -13.06 -9.47 -9.26
N PHE A 206 -13.44 -10.76 -9.16
CA PHE A 206 -14.38 -11.21 -8.13
C PHE A 206 -13.80 -11.04 -6.71
N THR A 207 -12.53 -11.39 -6.51
CA THR A 207 -11.87 -11.25 -5.20
C THR A 207 -11.77 -9.78 -4.80
N GLU A 208 -11.29 -8.92 -5.68
CA GLU A 208 -11.16 -7.48 -5.43
C GLU A 208 -12.52 -6.83 -5.15
N ARG A 209 -13.58 -7.25 -5.88
CA ARG A 209 -14.95 -6.81 -5.63
C ARG A 209 -15.43 -7.15 -4.21
N LEU A 210 -15.07 -8.33 -3.69
CA LEU A 210 -15.42 -8.73 -2.32
C LEU A 210 -14.64 -7.92 -1.28
N LEU A 211 -13.38 -7.59 -1.58
CA LEU A 211 -12.51 -6.83 -0.70
C LEU A 211 -12.87 -5.33 -0.71
N ALA A 212 -13.30 -4.77 -1.82
CA ALA A 212 -13.57 -3.35 -1.97
C ALA A 212 -14.71 -2.84 -1.05
N GLU A 213 -14.52 -1.64 -0.49
CA GLU A 213 -15.57 -0.89 0.20
C GLU A 213 -16.52 -0.22 -0.82
N ASP A 214 -15.97 0.30 -1.92
CA ASP A 214 -16.70 0.83 -3.06
C ASP A 214 -16.10 0.31 -4.37
N ASN A 215 -16.68 -0.78 -4.87
CA ASN A 215 -16.20 -1.40 -6.10
C ASN A 215 -16.42 -0.53 -7.36
N GLN A 216 -17.42 0.37 -7.35
CA GLN A 216 -17.65 1.26 -8.49
C GLN A 216 -16.51 2.29 -8.58
N GLN A 217 -16.13 2.87 -7.47
CA GLN A 217 -15.04 3.81 -7.39
C GLN A 217 -13.69 3.14 -7.69
N ARG A 218 -13.45 1.92 -7.16
CA ARG A 218 -12.26 1.11 -7.50
C ARG A 218 -12.12 0.93 -9.00
N LEU A 219 -13.19 0.49 -9.69
CA LEU A 219 -13.19 0.30 -11.15
C LEU A 219 -13.00 1.61 -11.92
N HIS A 220 -13.52 2.72 -11.41
CA HIS A 220 -13.29 4.04 -11.98
C HIS A 220 -11.79 4.40 -11.91
N ASN A 221 -11.17 4.23 -10.76
CA ASN A 221 -9.74 4.48 -10.57
C ASN A 221 -8.87 3.55 -11.43
N LEU A 222 -9.21 2.26 -11.51
CA LEU A 222 -8.51 1.32 -12.39
C LEU A 222 -8.48 1.80 -13.85
N LYS A 223 -9.57 2.40 -14.37
CA LYS A 223 -9.58 2.96 -15.71
C LYS A 223 -8.61 4.15 -15.86
N HIS A 224 -8.47 4.98 -14.84
CA HIS A 224 -7.47 6.05 -14.84
C HIS A 224 -6.06 5.49 -14.85
N LEU A 225 -5.76 4.45 -14.06
CA LEU A 225 -4.47 3.77 -14.07
C LEU A 225 -4.18 3.09 -15.42
N GLN A 226 -5.18 2.46 -16.04
CA GLN A 226 -5.07 1.91 -17.39
C GLN A 226 -4.73 2.98 -18.42
N TYR A 227 -5.33 4.17 -18.30
CA TYR A 227 -5.02 5.32 -19.15
C TYR A 227 -3.56 5.77 -18.97
N LEU A 228 -3.11 5.95 -17.71
CA LEU A 228 -1.72 6.32 -17.41
C LEU A 228 -0.73 5.30 -17.98
N ALA A 229 -0.98 4.01 -17.78
CA ALA A 229 -0.12 2.94 -18.27
C ALA A 229 0.04 2.94 -19.81
N GLN A 230 -0.94 3.46 -20.53
CA GLN A 230 -0.95 3.47 -21.99
C GLN A 230 -0.44 4.78 -22.61
N HIS A 231 -0.58 5.91 -21.89
CA HIS A 231 -0.36 7.23 -22.49
C HIS A 231 0.75 8.04 -21.80
N GLU A 232 1.16 7.65 -20.58
CA GLU A 232 2.13 8.40 -19.79
C GLU A 232 3.37 7.56 -19.48
N PRO A 233 4.28 7.36 -20.44
CA PRO A 233 5.46 6.50 -20.28
C PRO A 233 6.45 7.01 -19.23
N SER A 234 6.31 8.26 -18.78
CA SER A 234 7.08 8.83 -17.68
C SER A 234 6.59 8.40 -16.29
N ILE A 235 5.46 7.67 -16.21
CA ILE A 235 4.92 7.17 -14.96
C ILE A 235 5.00 5.64 -14.95
N GLU A 236 5.82 5.12 -14.06
CA GLU A 236 5.93 3.69 -13.81
C GLU A 236 4.95 3.28 -12.70
N LEU A 237 3.99 2.41 -13.04
CA LEU A 237 3.00 1.92 -12.08
C LEU A 237 3.48 0.62 -11.46
N ILE A 238 3.33 0.50 -10.14
CA ILE A 238 3.58 -0.72 -9.37
C ILE A 238 2.50 -0.89 -8.31
N CYS A 239 2.07 -2.12 -8.07
CA CYS A 239 1.11 -2.45 -7.01
C CYS A 239 1.76 -3.26 -5.89
N SER A 240 1.01 -3.49 -4.80
CA SER A 240 1.54 -4.16 -3.62
C SER A 240 1.68 -5.67 -3.78
N HIS A 241 0.93 -6.31 -4.67
CA HIS A 241 0.76 -7.75 -4.63
C HIS A 241 1.29 -8.52 -5.85
N ASP A 242 1.77 -7.82 -6.89
CA ASP A 242 2.26 -8.48 -8.11
C ASP A 242 3.75 -8.86 -8.00
N PRO A 243 4.09 -10.16 -7.92
CA PRO A 243 5.49 -10.58 -7.87
C PRO A 243 6.26 -10.30 -9.17
N VAL A 244 5.59 -10.07 -10.30
CA VAL A 244 6.27 -9.70 -11.55
C VAL A 244 6.76 -8.26 -11.48
N GLU A 245 5.96 -7.35 -10.94
CA GLU A 245 6.37 -5.98 -10.70
C GLU A 245 7.44 -5.91 -9.61
N PHE A 246 7.27 -6.65 -8.51
CA PHE A 246 8.25 -6.74 -7.43
C PHE A 246 9.64 -7.16 -7.94
N ASN A 247 9.71 -8.17 -8.81
CA ASN A 247 10.99 -8.69 -9.32
C ASN A 247 11.76 -7.71 -10.23
N ARG A 248 11.17 -6.58 -10.63
CA ARG A 248 11.89 -5.54 -11.38
C ARG A 248 12.86 -4.74 -10.51
N TYR A 249 12.70 -4.81 -9.18
CA TYR A 249 13.47 -4.05 -8.19
C TYR A 249 14.32 -4.93 -7.27
N GLN A 250 14.52 -6.22 -7.64
CA GLN A 250 15.36 -7.19 -6.91
C GLN A 250 16.80 -7.24 -7.43
#